data_3cbe57cf3f140d882ffb6fbf8d09a6d2
#
_entry.id   3cbe57cf3f140d882ffb6fbf8d09a6d2
#
_cell.length_a   1.000
_cell.length_b   1.000
_cell.length_c   1.000
_cell.angle_alpha   90.00
_cell.angle_beta   90.00
_cell.angle_gamma   90.00
#
_symmetry.space_group_name_H-M   'P 1'
#
loop_
_entity.id
_entity.type
_entity.pdbx_description
1 polymer ?
#
loop_
_entity_poly.entity_id
_entity_poly.type
_entity_poly.pdbx_seq_one_letter_code
_entity_poly.pdbx_strand_id
1 'polypeptide(L)'
;MAGTEIRSITARQVYTNRGNPGVEAVVTTENGATGRAMCTSGISIGTHEIHFDFDGGERFRGKGVLGAVRNVNEIIAPALKGLDAANQRLIDRTMLDIVPDAKAKLGGNATAAVSAAVLKAGAAALGIPLYRHIGGANAMYLPVPGVAMVAGHERYGGGITTLSLIHISEPTPAGISTPAGPRRWTGASAARRTSAISSSCRKACSSPTRRSGKL
;
A
#
# COMPACT_ATOMS: atom_id res chain seq x y z
N MET A 1 17.13 2.72 -26.77
CA MET A 1 17.74 3.14 -25.50
C MET A 1 18.40 1.91 -24.92
N ALA A 2 19.71 1.85 -24.99
CA ALA A 2 20.43 0.64 -24.60
C ALA A 2 20.47 0.50 -23.09
N GLY A 3 19.98 -0.62 -22.57
CA GLY A 3 20.24 -1.07 -21.22
C GLY A 3 19.14 -0.88 -20.20
N THR A 4 17.91 -0.54 -20.61
CA THR A 4 16.75 -0.50 -19.70
C THR A 4 16.07 -1.85 -19.49
N GLU A 5 16.50 -2.87 -20.25
CA GLU A 5 15.98 -4.22 -20.15
C GLU A 5 16.34 -4.86 -18.80
N ILE A 6 15.44 -5.66 -18.28
CA ILE A 6 15.62 -6.38 -17.02
C ILE A 6 16.64 -7.50 -17.20
N ARG A 7 17.80 -7.38 -16.54
CA ARG A 7 18.81 -8.41 -16.49
C ARG A 7 18.49 -9.49 -15.48
N SER A 8 18.04 -9.08 -14.29
CA SER A 8 17.72 -10.01 -13.22
C SER A 8 16.72 -9.44 -12.23
N ILE A 9 15.92 -10.32 -11.67
CA ILE A 9 15.02 -10.04 -10.54
C ILE A 9 15.34 -11.09 -9.47
N THR A 10 15.51 -10.64 -8.24
CA THR A 10 15.70 -11.52 -7.08
C THR A 10 14.80 -11.06 -5.94
N ALA A 11 14.22 -12.00 -5.21
CA ALA A 11 13.45 -11.71 -4.02
C ALA A 11 13.98 -12.44 -2.81
N ARG A 12 13.75 -11.84 -1.65
CA ARG A 12 14.08 -12.42 -0.35
C ARG A 12 13.03 -12.03 0.69
N GLN A 13 12.94 -12.86 1.73
CA GLN A 13 12.19 -12.51 2.93
C GLN A 13 12.98 -11.50 3.75
N VAL A 14 12.32 -10.45 4.18
CA VAL A 14 12.86 -9.41 5.08
C VAL A 14 11.90 -9.18 6.23
N TYR A 15 12.38 -8.47 7.25
CA TYR A 15 11.53 -8.10 8.38
C TYR A 15 11.08 -6.64 8.29
N THR A 16 9.83 -6.42 8.63
CA THR A 16 9.25 -5.08 8.76
C THR A 16 9.64 -4.46 10.09
N ASN A 17 9.38 -3.16 10.24
CA ASN A 17 9.55 -2.46 11.53
C ASN A 17 8.65 -3.03 12.66
N ARG A 18 7.69 -3.89 12.33
CA ARG A 18 6.81 -4.58 13.29
C ARG A 18 7.21 -6.03 13.54
N GLY A 19 8.35 -6.45 13.02
CA GLY A 19 8.84 -7.82 13.15
C GLY A 19 8.11 -8.87 12.31
N ASN A 20 7.16 -8.47 11.46
CA ASN A 20 6.50 -9.40 10.54
C ASN A 20 7.36 -9.61 9.28
N PRO A 21 7.34 -10.82 8.67
CA PRO A 21 7.96 -11.03 7.38
C PRO A 21 7.33 -10.20 6.26
N GLY A 22 8.14 -9.82 5.28
CA GLY A 22 7.72 -9.14 4.05
C GLY A 22 8.58 -9.61 2.88
N VAL A 23 8.10 -9.40 1.66
CA VAL A 23 8.82 -9.72 0.42
C VAL A 23 9.57 -8.49 -0.02
N GLU A 24 10.87 -8.61 -0.21
CA GLU A 24 11.69 -7.60 -0.88
C GLU A 24 12.10 -8.11 -2.25
N ALA A 25 11.86 -7.31 -3.28
CA ALA A 25 12.33 -7.56 -4.62
C ALA A 25 13.44 -6.57 -5.00
N VAL A 26 14.47 -7.06 -5.67
CA VAL A 26 15.56 -6.28 -6.25
C VAL A 26 15.61 -6.58 -7.74
N VAL A 27 15.52 -5.54 -8.55
CA VAL A 27 15.58 -5.59 -10.01
C VAL A 27 16.87 -4.92 -10.47
N THR A 28 17.58 -5.55 -11.38
CA THR A 28 18.79 -4.99 -12.02
C THR A 28 18.58 -4.96 -13.52
N THR A 29 18.86 -3.84 -14.16
CA THR A 29 18.78 -3.64 -15.60
C THR A 29 20.14 -3.91 -16.27
N GLU A 30 20.16 -4.01 -17.60
CA GLU A 30 21.39 -4.29 -18.36
C GLU A 30 22.44 -3.19 -18.21
N ASN A 31 22.02 -1.92 -18.07
CA ASN A 31 22.95 -0.81 -17.81
C ASN A 31 23.42 -0.74 -16.34
N GLY A 32 23.03 -1.72 -15.49
CA GLY A 32 23.46 -1.82 -14.09
C GLY A 32 22.61 -0.99 -13.11
N ALA A 33 21.60 -0.27 -13.58
CA ALA A 33 20.68 0.41 -12.67
C ALA A 33 19.89 -0.60 -11.83
N THR A 34 19.60 -0.23 -10.59
CA THR A 34 18.89 -1.10 -9.65
C THR A 34 17.68 -0.42 -9.06
N GLY A 35 16.62 -1.19 -8.91
CA GLY A 35 15.42 -0.81 -8.16
C GLY A 35 15.13 -1.81 -7.07
N ARG A 36 14.76 -1.32 -5.90
CA ARG A 36 14.47 -2.16 -4.74
C ARG A 36 13.17 -1.72 -4.09
N ALA A 37 12.29 -2.66 -3.83
CA ALA A 37 11.04 -2.41 -3.14
C ALA A 37 10.68 -3.56 -2.21
N MET A 38 9.94 -3.22 -1.16
CA MET A 38 9.47 -4.17 -0.17
C MET A 38 7.95 -4.06 -0.06
N CYS A 39 7.27 -5.20 -0.10
CA CYS A 39 5.85 -5.30 0.18
C CYS A 39 5.61 -6.03 1.50
N THR A 40 4.86 -5.37 2.38
CA THR A 40 4.58 -5.86 3.74
C THR A 40 3.09 -5.76 4.03
N SER A 41 2.57 -6.68 4.87
CA SER A 41 1.17 -6.63 5.25
C SER A 41 0.83 -5.36 6.03
N GLY A 42 -0.30 -4.75 5.68
CA GLY A 42 -0.91 -3.68 6.47
C GLY A 42 -1.46 -4.16 7.81
N ILE A 43 -2.03 -3.24 8.59
CA ILE A 43 -2.70 -3.54 9.86
C ILE A 43 -4.15 -3.95 9.62
N SER A 44 -4.80 -3.24 8.71
CA SER A 44 -6.16 -3.52 8.24
C SER A 44 -6.11 -3.97 6.79
N ILE A 45 -6.98 -4.89 6.44
CA ILE A 45 -7.13 -5.40 5.08
C ILE A 45 -8.50 -4.95 4.60
N GLY A 46 -8.55 -4.26 3.46
CA GLY A 46 -9.80 -3.86 2.82
C GLY A 46 -10.52 -5.04 2.19
N THR A 47 -11.83 -4.95 2.07
CA THR A 47 -12.68 -6.03 1.51
C THR A 47 -12.30 -6.40 0.07
N HIS A 48 -11.74 -5.46 -0.68
CA HIS A 48 -11.36 -5.65 -2.08
C HIS A 48 -9.84 -5.75 -2.28
N GLU A 49 -9.06 -5.81 -1.19
CA GLU A 49 -7.63 -6.02 -1.29
C GLU A 49 -7.31 -7.47 -1.69
N ILE A 50 -6.26 -7.61 -2.49
CA ILE A 50 -5.75 -8.92 -2.88
C ILE A 50 -5.05 -9.56 -1.70
N HIS A 51 -5.34 -10.83 -1.48
CA HIS A 51 -4.71 -11.58 -0.42
C HIS A 51 -3.21 -11.72 -0.63
N PHE A 52 -2.47 -11.57 0.45
CA PHE A 52 -1.07 -11.91 0.48
C PHE A 52 -0.90 -13.42 0.56
N ASP A 53 0.10 -13.92 -0.16
CA ASP A 53 0.52 -15.31 -0.03
C ASP A 53 1.35 -15.45 1.24
N PHE A 54 0.81 -16.22 2.20
CA PHE A 54 1.45 -16.53 3.48
C PHE A 54 1.67 -18.03 3.58
N ASP A 55 2.83 -18.42 4.12
CA ASP A 55 3.25 -19.82 4.23
C ASP A 55 2.35 -20.66 5.17
N GLY A 56 1.61 -20.01 6.09
CA GLY A 56 0.88 -20.71 7.14
C GLY A 56 1.79 -21.31 8.20
N GLY A 57 1.26 -22.28 8.95
CA GLY A 57 2.01 -23.02 9.98
C GLY A 57 2.33 -22.20 11.23
N GLU A 58 3.26 -22.68 12.06
CA GLU A 58 3.58 -22.07 13.36
C GLU A 58 4.59 -20.92 13.25
N ARG A 59 5.50 -21.00 12.29
CA ARG A 59 6.56 -20.00 12.11
C ARG A 59 5.96 -18.64 11.78
N PHE A 60 6.38 -17.61 12.49
CA PHE A 60 5.86 -16.24 12.38
C PHE A 60 4.33 -16.14 12.52
N ARG A 61 3.72 -17.06 13.29
CA ARG A 61 2.26 -17.15 13.46
C ARG A 61 1.54 -17.28 12.09
N GLY A 62 2.09 -18.11 11.21
CA GLY A 62 1.56 -18.34 9.87
C GLY A 62 1.83 -17.24 8.85
N LYS A 63 2.58 -16.17 9.21
CA LYS A 63 2.81 -15.02 8.33
C LYS A 63 4.16 -15.07 7.60
N GLY A 64 4.79 -16.25 7.46
CA GLY A 64 5.93 -16.45 6.59
C GLY A 64 5.59 -16.10 5.15
N VAL A 65 6.58 -15.72 4.32
CA VAL A 65 6.38 -15.29 2.92
C VAL A 65 7.35 -15.99 1.96
N LEU A 66 7.86 -17.17 2.34
CA LEU A 66 8.80 -17.92 1.50
C LEU A 66 8.13 -18.46 0.22
N GLY A 67 6.82 -18.77 0.27
CA GLY A 67 6.02 -19.10 -0.90
C GLY A 67 6.02 -17.97 -1.92
N ALA A 68 5.67 -16.76 -1.47
CA ALA A 68 5.70 -15.57 -2.31
C ALA A 68 7.12 -15.25 -2.85
N VAL A 69 8.17 -15.46 -2.06
CA VAL A 69 9.56 -15.31 -2.52
C VAL A 69 9.89 -16.30 -3.62
N ARG A 70 9.48 -17.56 -3.50
CA ARG A 70 9.64 -18.57 -4.57
C ARG A 70 8.89 -18.18 -5.84
N ASN A 71 7.64 -17.71 -5.71
CA ASN A 71 6.84 -17.23 -6.84
C ASN A 71 7.56 -16.11 -7.61
N VAL A 72 8.21 -15.19 -6.91
CA VAL A 72 9.01 -14.16 -7.58
C VAL A 72 10.21 -14.77 -8.30
N ASN A 73 11.02 -15.60 -7.63
CA ASN A 73 12.29 -16.07 -8.17
C ASN A 73 12.10 -17.09 -9.29
N GLU A 74 11.10 -17.98 -9.19
CA GLU A 74 10.93 -19.13 -10.09
C GLU A 74 9.91 -18.87 -11.20
N ILE A 75 8.93 -17.97 -10.98
CA ILE A 75 7.84 -17.74 -11.93
C ILE A 75 7.91 -16.33 -12.53
N ILE A 76 7.91 -15.29 -11.68
CA ILE A 76 7.83 -13.91 -12.16
C ILE A 76 9.16 -13.47 -12.81
N ALA A 77 10.28 -13.74 -12.18
CA ALA A 77 11.58 -13.30 -12.66
C ALA A 77 11.93 -13.82 -14.05
N PRO A 78 11.75 -15.12 -14.37
CA PRO A 78 11.96 -15.63 -15.73
C PRO A 78 11.04 -14.99 -16.77
N ALA A 79 9.76 -14.72 -16.41
CA ALA A 79 8.78 -14.15 -17.33
C ALA A 79 9.05 -12.67 -17.67
N LEU A 80 9.69 -11.93 -16.77
CA LEU A 80 9.99 -10.52 -16.97
C LEU A 80 11.39 -10.24 -17.49
N LYS A 81 12.28 -11.24 -17.49
CA LYS A 81 13.65 -11.09 -17.95
C LYS A 81 13.70 -10.65 -19.41
N GLY A 82 14.51 -9.62 -19.71
CA GLY A 82 14.67 -9.04 -21.05
C GLY A 82 13.59 -8.03 -21.42
N LEU A 83 12.56 -7.84 -20.62
CA LEU A 83 11.57 -6.80 -20.85
C LEU A 83 12.10 -5.43 -20.43
N ASP A 84 11.61 -4.38 -21.07
CA ASP A 84 11.98 -3.00 -20.77
C ASP A 84 11.37 -2.54 -19.43
N ALA A 85 12.24 -2.30 -18.45
CA ALA A 85 11.85 -1.81 -17.13
C ALA A 85 11.22 -0.41 -17.14
N ALA A 86 11.43 0.37 -18.18
CA ALA A 86 10.80 1.69 -18.32
C ALA A 86 9.33 1.60 -18.75
N ASN A 87 8.89 0.46 -19.27
CA ASN A 87 7.51 0.22 -19.67
C ASN A 87 6.70 -0.49 -18.59
N GLN A 88 6.35 0.24 -17.52
CA GLN A 88 5.62 -0.29 -16.38
C GLN A 88 4.33 -1.02 -16.76
N ARG A 89 3.59 -0.49 -17.75
CA ARG A 89 2.34 -1.11 -18.19
C ARG A 89 2.55 -2.49 -18.80
N LEU A 90 3.61 -2.67 -19.58
CA LEU A 90 3.97 -3.97 -20.15
C LEU A 90 4.32 -4.96 -19.04
N ILE A 91 5.13 -4.53 -18.08
CA ILE A 91 5.57 -5.35 -16.95
C ILE A 91 4.36 -5.84 -16.13
N ASP A 92 3.50 -4.90 -15.70
CA ASP A 92 2.34 -5.25 -14.89
C ASP A 92 1.37 -6.16 -15.66
N ARG A 93 1.18 -5.91 -16.96
CA ARG A 93 0.35 -6.76 -17.80
C ARG A 93 0.92 -8.17 -17.94
N THR A 94 2.23 -8.28 -18.23
CA THR A 94 2.90 -9.56 -18.33
C THR A 94 2.76 -10.36 -17.02
N MET A 95 2.95 -9.73 -15.85
CA MET A 95 2.74 -10.41 -14.57
C MET A 95 1.30 -10.94 -14.39
N LEU A 96 0.30 -10.19 -14.86
CA LEU A 96 -1.10 -10.61 -14.76
C LEU A 96 -1.45 -11.73 -15.73
N ASP A 97 -0.74 -11.83 -16.85
CA ASP A 97 -1.00 -12.81 -17.90
C ASP A 97 -0.20 -14.13 -17.70
N ILE A 98 0.70 -14.22 -16.68
CA ILE A 98 1.51 -15.42 -16.39
C ILE A 98 0.60 -16.65 -16.14
N VAL A 99 -0.39 -16.49 -15.28
CA VAL A 99 -1.35 -17.55 -14.94
C VAL A 99 -2.75 -16.94 -14.76
N PRO A 100 -3.81 -17.70 -15.05
CA PRO A 100 -5.18 -17.26 -14.72
C PRO A 100 -5.27 -16.89 -13.24
N ASP A 101 -5.83 -15.73 -12.93
CA ASP A 101 -5.92 -15.18 -11.59
C ASP A 101 -4.55 -15.03 -10.89
N ALA A 102 -3.59 -14.49 -11.65
CA ALA A 102 -2.19 -14.35 -11.22
C ALA A 102 -2.05 -13.64 -9.87
N LYS A 103 -2.88 -12.64 -9.60
CA LYS A 103 -2.83 -11.90 -8.34
C LYS A 103 -3.09 -12.78 -7.13
N ALA A 104 -4.08 -13.66 -7.22
CA ALA A 104 -4.39 -14.59 -6.12
C ALA A 104 -3.35 -15.71 -6.02
N LYS A 105 -2.92 -16.26 -7.16
CA LYS A 105 -2.00 -17.42 -7.19
C LYS A 105 -0.56 -17.07 -6.89
N LEU A 106 -0.08 -15.94 -7.35
CA LEU A 106 1.30 -15.49 -7.11
C LEU A 106 1.44 -14.71 -5.79
N GLY A 107 0.33 -14.22 -5.26
CA GLY A 107 0.28 -13.38 -4.07
C GLY A 107 0.43 -11.88 -4.35
N GLY A 108 -0.42 -11.08 -3.72
CA GLY A 108 -0.38 -9.62 -3.82
C GLY A 108 0.94 -9.04 -3.32
N ASN A 109 1.58 -9.67 -2.33
CA ASN A 109 2.88 -9.28 -1.80
C ASN A 109 4.02 -9.51 -2.81
N ALA A 110 3.98 -10.61 -3.57
CA ALA A 110 4.98 -10.91 -4.61
C ALA A 110 4.87 -9.93 -5.78
N THR A 111 3.67 -9.80 -6.35
CA THR A 111 3.43 -8.95 -7.53
C THR A 111 3.67 -7.47 -7.23
N ALA A 112 3.21 -6.95 -6.07
CA ALA A 112 3.42 -5.55 -5.70
C ALA A 112 4.89 -5.22 -5.41
N ALA A 113 5.64 -6.13 -4.77
CA ALA A 113 7.08 -5.93 -4.55
C ALA A 113 7.84 -5.82 -5.86
N VAL A 114 7.55 -6.70 -6.83
CA VAL A 114 8.22 -6.69 -8.14
C VAL A 114 7.81 -5.45 -8.94
N SER A 115 6.52 -5.13 -9.05
CA SER A 115 6.03 -3.95 -9.77
C SER A 115 6.70 -2.67 -9.27
N ALA A 116 6.75 -2.46 -7.95
CA ALA A 116 7.40 -1.29 -7.37
C ALA A 116 8.93 -1.29 -7.54
N ALA A 117 9.58 -2.46 -7.53
CA ALA A 117 11.02 -2.56 -7.78
C ALA A 117 11.37 -2.24 -9.23
N VAL A 118 10.59 -2.76 -10.20
CA VAL A 118 10.76 -2.45 -11.64
C VAL A 118 10.56 -0.96 -11.89
N LEU A 119 9.52 -0.35 -11.32
CA LEU A 119 9.27 1.09 -11.46
C LEU A 119 10.48 1.94 -11.05
N LYS A 120 11.13 1.57 -9.94
CA LYS A 120 12.34 2.24 -9.46
C LYS A 120 13.55 1.96 -10.35
N ALA A 121 13.70 0.72 -10.81
CA ALA A 121 14.79 0.34 -11.71
C ALA A 121 14.68 1.08 -13.06
N GLY A 122 13.47 1.17 -13.62
CA GLY A 122 13.20 1.92 -14.85
C GLY A 122 13.54 3.40 -14.72
N ALA A 123 13.12 4.05 -13.64
CA ALA A 123 13.48 5.44 -13.37
C ALA A 123 15.00 5.64 -13.26
N ALA A 124 15.68 4.75 -12.52
CA ALA A 124 17.13 4.78 -12.36
C ALA A 124 17.87 4.51 -13.69
N ALA A 125 17.39 3.57 -14.49
CA ALA A 125 17.97 3.24 -15.80
C ALA A 125 17.86 4.40 -16.80
N LEU A 126 16.80 5.20 -16.70
CA LEU A 126 16.61 6.41 -17.49
C LEU A 126 17.36 7.63 -16.93
N GLY A 127 17.94 7.53 -15.72
CA GLY A 127 18.62 8.65 -15.06
C GLY A 127 17.68 9.77 -14.61
N ILE A 128 16.40 9.49 -14.40
CA ILE A 128 15.39 10.48 -13.99
C ILE A 128 14.85 10.19 -12.59
N PRO A 129 14.43 11.21 -11.83
CA PRO A 129 13.79 11.00 -10.53
C PRO A 129 12.49 10.20 -10.66
N LEU A 130 12.21 9.35 -9.67
CA LEU A 130 11.04 8.48 -9.65
C LEU A 130 9.72 9.25 -9.84
N TYR A 131 9.56 10.40 -9.18
CA TYR A 131 8.34 11.22 -9.32
C TYR A 131 8.11 11.69 -10.77
N ARG A 132 9.20 11.99 -11.49
CA ARG A 132 9.13 12.40 -12.90
C ARG A 132 8.85 11.20 -13.81
N HIS A 133 9.37 10.03 -13.48
CA HIS A 133 9.07 8.80 -14.21
C HIS A 133 7.58 8.44 -14.12
N ILE A 134 6.98 8.61 -12.94
CA ILE A 134 5.55 8.34 -12.70
C ILE A 134 4.66 9.42 -13.32
N GLY A 135 4.96 10.69 -13.08
CA GLY A 135 4.09 11.82 -13.41
C GLY A 135 4.39 12.50 -14.74
N GLY A 136 5.49 12.12 -15.42
CA GLY A 136 5.91 12.71 -16.69
C GLY A 136 6.28 14.20 -16.57
N ALA A 137 6.10 14.95 -17.64
CA ALA A 137 6.42 16.36 -17.71
C ALA A 137 5.56 17.24 -16.77
N ASN A 138 4.38 16.76 -16.41
CA ASN A 138 3.43 17.48 -15.55
C ASN A 138 3.67 17.29 -14.05
N ALA A 139 4.67 16.49 -13.65
CA ALA A 139 5.02 16.28 -12.25
C ALA A 139 5.73 17.49 -11.63
N MET A 140 5.03 18.61 -11.55
CA MET A 140 5.56 19.91 -11.08
C MET A 140 4.93 20.38 -9.76
N TYR A 141 3.83 19.76 -9.34
CA TYR A 141 3.08 20.15 -8.16
C TYR A 141 3.30 19.15 -7.02
N LEU A 142 3.65 19.66 -5.85
CA LEU A 142 3.65 18.85 -4.65
C LEU A 142 2.21 18.69 -4.15
N PRO A 143 1.76 17.46 -3.82
CA PRO A 143 0.46 17.29 -3.20
C PRO A 143 0.44 17.96 -1.82
N VAL A 144 -0.72 18.47 -1.45
CA VAL A 144 -0.91 18.94 -0.06
C VAL A 144 -0.87 17.73 0.85
N PRO A 145 0.04 17.68 1.85
CA PRO A 145 0.17 16.52 2.70
C PRO A 145 -1.05 16.38 3.62
N GLY A 146 -1.63 15.18 3.65
CA GLY A 146 -2.53 14.77 4.70
C GLY A 146 -1.71 14.37 5.94
N VAL A 147 -1.94 15.07 7.06
CA VAL A 147 -1.23 14.79 8.32
C VAL A 147 -2.19 14.12 9.29
N ALA A 148 -1.86 12.93 9.78
CA ALA A 148 -2.58 12.30 10.87
C ALA A 148 -2.22 13.00 12.18
N MET A 149 -3.14 13.80 12.71
CA MET A 149 -2.93 14.58 13.96
C MET A 149 -3.12 13.72 15.21
N VAL A 150 -4.00 12.73 15.15
CA VAL A 150 -4.29 11.81 16.26
C VAL A 150 -4.52 10.42 15.71
N ALA A 151 -3.77 9.45 16.15
CA ALA A 151 -3.96 8.05 15.86
C ALA A 151 -4.06 7.27 17.18
N GLY A 152 -5.27 6.89 17.57
CA GLY A 152 -5.51 5.99 18.69
C GLY A 152 -6.19 4.72 18.19
N HIS A 153 -5.52 3.59 18.27
CA HIS A 153 -6.10 2.29 17.97
C HIS A 153 -5.81 1.40 19.16
N GLU A 154 -6.79 0.64 19.65
CA GLU A 154 -6.65 -0.26 20.81
C GLU A 154 -5.43 -1.19 20.70
N ARG A 155 -5.09 -1.61 19.46
CA ARG A 155 -3.91 -2.44 19.18
C ARG A 155 -2.58 -1.77 19.57
N TYR A 156 -2.53 -0.46 19.74
CA TYR A 156 -1.36 0.33 20.13
C TYR A 156 -1.49 0.97 21.50
N GLY A 157 -2.42 0.49 22.32
CA GLY A 157 -2.63 0.99 23.68
C GLY A 157 -3.40 2.32 23.74
N GLY A 158 -3.98 2.77 22.63
CA GLY A 158 -4.83 3.96 22.59
C GLY A 158 -6.27 3.62 22.96
N GLY A 159 -6.76 4.14 24.06
CA GLY A 159 -8.15 3.98 24.52
C GLY A 159 -9.17 4.91 23.83
N ILE A 160 -8.80 5.54 22.72
CA ILE A 160 -9.68 6.46 21.99
C ILE A 160 -10.05 5.83 20.66
N THR A 161 -11.36 5.71 20.42
CA THR A 161 -11.91 5.33 19.11
C THR A 161 -11.35 6.27 18.05
N THR A 162 -10.58 5.76 17.12
CA THR A 162 -9.79 6.53 16.16
C THR A 162 -10.65 7.44 15.31
N LEU A 163 -10.52 8.74 15.46
CA LEU A 163 -10.81 9.67 14.39
C LEU A 163 -9.51 9.96 13.63
N SER A 164 -9.33 9.32 12.50
CA SER A 164 -8.31 9.74 11.52
C SER A 164 -8.84 11.00 10.84
N LEU A 165 -8.42 12.17 11.29
CA LEU A 165 -8.71 13.43 10.60
C LEU A 165 -7.65 13.60 9.52
N ILE A 166 -7.97 13.20 8.30
CA ILE A 166 -7.22 13.59 7.12
C ILE A 166 -7.72 14.97 6.72
N HIS A 167 -6.93 16.00 6.95
CA HIS A 167 -7.19 17.31 6.34
C HIS A 167 -6.74 17.24 4.88
N ILE A 168 -7.71 17.09 3.99
CA ILE A 168 -7.53 17.34 2.57
C ILE A 168 -7.86 18.81 2.36
N SER A 169 -6.84 19.67 2.22
CA SER A 169 -7.05 21.02 1.72
C SER A 169 -7.11 20.93 0.20
N GLU A 170 -8.23 21.33 -0.38
CA GLU A 170 -8.34 21.43 -1.83
C GLU A 170 -7.32 22.48 -2.35
N PRO A 171 -6.62 22.20 -3.46
CA PRO A 171 -5.75 23.19 -4.07
C PRO A 171 -6.61 24.39 -4.51
N THR A 172 -6.34 25.55 -3.97
CA THR A 172 -6.96 26.80 -4.41
C THR A 172 -6.57 27.01 -5.88
N PRO A 173 -7.52 27.18 -6.82
CA PRO A 173 -7.18 27.49 -8.19
C PRO A 173 -6.31 28.74 -8.23
N ALA A 174 -5.18 28.66 -8.96
CA ALA A 174 -4.29 29.79 -9.13
C ALA A 174 -5.07 30.95 -9.78
N GLY A 175 -5.35 32.00 -9.03
CA GLY A 175 -6.02 33.20 -9.52
C GLY A 175 -7.04 33.84 -8.57
N ILE A 176 -7.39 33.21 -7.46
CA ILE A 176 -8.26 33.85 -6.46
C ILE A 176 -7.45 34.13 -5.20
N SER A 177 -6.89 35.35 -5.10
CA SER A 177 -6.33 35.86 -3.86
C SER A 177 -7.46 36.22 -2.90
N THR A 178 -7.90 35.26 -2.12
CA THR A 178 -8.66 35.57 -0.90
C THR A 178 -7.66 35.83 0.22
N PRO A 179 -7.72 36.98 0.90
CA PRO A 179 -6.87 37.21 2.07
C PRO A 179 -7.25 36.20 3.14
N ALA A 180 -6.36 35.28 3.42
CA ALA A 180 -6.52 34.29 4.49
C ALA A 180 -6.37 34.99 5.84
N GLY A 181 -7.49 35.49 6.36
CA GLY A 181 -7.59 35.77 7.78
C GLY A 181 -7.54 34.45 8.56
N PRO A 182 -6.84 34.40 9.72
CA PRO A 182 -6.81 33.19 10.53
C PRO A 182 -8.24 32.84 10.98
N ARG A 183 -8.77 31.74 10.45
CA ARG A 183 -10.06 31.21 10.92
C ARG A 183 -9.82 30.71 12.34
N ARG A 184 -10.31 31.47 13.32
CA ARG A 184 -10.35 31.04 14.70
C ARG A 184 -11.19 29.78 14.81
N TRP A 185 -10.53 28.69 15.17
CA TRP A 185 -11.20 27.44 15.47
C TRP A 185 -12.01 27.62 16.75
N THR A 186 -13.31 27.85 16.65
CA THR A 186 -14.20 27.86 17.82
C THR A 186 -14.73 26.44 17.98
N GLY A 187 -14.37 25.75 19.06
CA GLY A 187 -14.71 24.36 19.36
C GLY A 187 -16.21 24.03 19.52
N ALA A 188 -17.10 24.96 19.13
CA ALA A 188 -18.53 24.80 19.28
C ALA A 188 -19.21 23.89 18.21
N SER A 189 -18.55 23.62 17.08
CA SER A 189 -19.14 22.76 16.03
C SER A 189 -18.86 21.27 16.24
N ALA A 190 -17.82 20.92 16.99
CA ALA A 190 -17.49 19.51 17.28
C ALA A 190 -18.45 18.89 18.30
N ALA A 191 -18.90 19.67 19.26
CA ALA A 191 -19.82 19.18 20.31
C ALA A 191 -21.22 18.81 19.79
N ARG A 192 -21.67 19.43 18.69
CA ARG A 192 -22.98 19.14 18.10
C ARG A 192 -23.01 17.87 17.23
N ARG A 193 -21.86 17.44 16.71
CA ARG A 193 -21.80 16.20 15.91
C ARG A 193 -21.64 14.94 16.74
N THR A 194 -21.05 15.05 17.93
CA THR A 194 -20.91 13.91 18.85
C THR A 194 -22.21 13.52 19.54
N SER A 195 -23.13 14.47 19.75
CA SER A 195 -24.44 14.16 20.35
C SER A 195 -25.37 13.38 19.40
N ALA A 196 -25.29 13.63 18.08
CA ALA A 196 -26.11 12.92 17.09
C ALA A 196 -25.65 11.46 16.87
N ILE A 197 -24.35 11.20 16.95
CA ILE A 197 -23.81 9.84 16.80
C ILE A 197 -24.07 9.00 18.06
N SER A 198 -24.02 9.62 19.25
CA SER A 198 -24.31 8.95 20.52
C SER A 198 -25.78 8.50 20.67
N SER A 199 -26.72 9.18 20.04
CA SER A 199 -28.15 8.80 20.09
C SER A 199 -28.49 7.66 19.12
N SER A 200 -27.79 7.55 18.00
CA SER A 200 -27.98 6.46 17.03
C SER A 200 -27.40 5.13 17.53
N CYS A 201 -26.26 5.17 18.25
CA CYS A 201 -25.62 3.97 18.76
C CYS A 201 -26.35 3.35 19.97
N ARG A 202 -27.10 4.15 20.74
CA ARG A 202 -27.88 3.65 21.90
C ARG A 202 -29.12 2.86 21.52
N LYS A 203 -29.65 3.02 20.32
CA LYS A 203 -30.81 2.25 19.85
C LYS A 203 -30.50 0.87 19.28
N ALA A 204 -29.24 0.58 18.98
CA ALA A 204 -28.83 -0.72 18.44
C ALA A 204 -28.43 -1.76 19.51
N CYS A 205 -28.31 -1.37 20.79
CA CYS A 205 -27.80 -2.24 21.85
C CYS A 205 -28.86 -2.70 22.89
N SER A 206 -30.16 -2.48 22.61
CA SER A 206 -31.23 -2.93 23.51
C SER A 206 -32.16 -3.92 22.81
N SER A 207 -31.67 -5.12 22.53
CA SER A 207 -32.54 -6.29 22.31
C SER A 207 -32.28 -7.32 23.42
N PRO A 208 -33.34 -7.76 24.13
CA PRO A 208 -33.18 -8.68 25.26
C PRO A 208 -32.92 -10.12 24.75
N THR A 209 -31.88 -10.72 25.25
CA THR A 209 -31.64 -12.17 25.11
C THR A 209 -32.79 -12.95 25.76
N ARG A 210 -33.62 -13.60 24.97
CA ARG A 210 -34.53 -14.64 25.45
C ARG A 210 -33.71 -15.87 25.89
N ARG A 211 -33.65 -16.09 27.19
CA ARG A 211 -33.37 -17.43 27.73
C ARG A 211 -34.60 -18.33 27.42
N SER A 212 -34.42 -19.42 26.74
CA SER A 212 -35.30 -20.57 26.82
C SER A 212 -34.48 -21.76 27.32
N GLY A 213 -34.81 -22.17 28.53
CA GLY A 213 -34.36 -23.40 29.11
C GLY A 213 -35.33 -24.55 28.78
N LYS A 214 -34.85 -25.78 29.09
CA LYS A 214 -35.54 -27.11 29.11
C LYS A 214 -35.59 -27.75 27.73
N LEU A 215 -35.11 -28.93 27.54
CA LEU A 215 -34.98 -30.23 28.22
C LEU A 215 -33.77 -30.97 27.65
#